data_3359300e2df758676e211fc3ee8b08da
#
_entry.id   3359300e2df758676e211fc3ee8b08da
#
_cell.length_a   1.000
_cell.length_b   1.000
_cell.length_c   1.000
_cell.angle_alpha   90.00
_cell.angle_beta   90.00
_cell.angle_gamma   90.00
#
_symmetry.space_group_name_H-M   'P 1'
#
loop_
_entity.id
_entity.type
_entity.pdbx_description
1 polymer ?
#
loop_
_entity_poly.entity_id
_entity_poly.type
_entity_poly.pdbx_seq_one_letter_code
_entity_poly.pdbx_strand_id
1 'polypeptide(L)'
;MKILRPWRLAFFLAGATVICFLISSLHAATAEQQAVLAPVMALFDGMAKRDVEAIRKPLLTGGTMVLMRDGKPTQMTFEDFADRVGRPGTTHIEERIHAPLVRIDHDLAVVWAPFEFLADGKVDHCGTDLFNLIRTDGRWLIATVADTGRKNCMVN
;
A
#
# COMPACT_ATOMS: atom_id res chain seq x y z
N MET A 1 64.25 47.30 -40.12
CA MET A 1 62.90 47.74 -39.82
C MET A 1 62.02 46.52 -39.77
N LYS A 2 61.77 45.92 -38.54
CA LYS A 2 61.07 44.65 -38.39
C LYS A 2 59.67 44.98 -37.89
N ILE A 3 58.61 44.59 -38.60
CA ILE A 3 57.24 44.82 -38.28
C ILE A 3 56.76 43.62 -37.44
N LEU A 4 56.40 43.87 -36.19
CA LEU A 4 55.82 42.90 -35.28
C LEU A 4 54.30 42.75 -35.58
N ARG A 5 53.86 41.54 -35.87
CA ARG A 5 52.44 41.19 -36.01
C ARG A 5 51.84 40.96 -34.62
N PRO A 6 50.66 41.48 -34.29
CA PRO A 6 49.97 41.15 -33.01
C PRO A 6 49.24 39.79 -33.12
N TRP A 7 49.52 38.96 -32.13
CA TRP A 7 48.92 37.65 -31.96
C TRP A 7 47.50 37.84 -31.32
N ARG A 8 46.51 37.43 -32.06
CA ARG A 8 45.12 37.42 -31.55
C ARG A 8 44.94 36.17 -30.69
N LEU A 9 44.83 36.34 -29.37
CA LEU A 9 44.35 35.31 -28.45
C LEU A 9 42.84 35.12 -28.65
N ALA A 10 42.46 33.96 -29.17
CA ALA A 10 41.08 33.52 -29.19
C ALA A 10 40.75 32.83 -27.83
N PHE A 11 39.94 33.45 -27.03
CA PHE A 11 39.39 32.83 -25.83
C PHE A 11 38.23 31.90 -26.23
N PHE A 12 38.44 30.57 -26.13
CA PHE A 12 37.37 29.60 -26.18
C PHE A 12 36.68 29.57 -24.83
N LEU A 13 35.49 30.14 -24.73
CA LEU A 13 34.57 29.93 -23.61
C LEU A 13 33.97 28.53 -23.78
N ALA A 14 34.46 27.56 -23.02
CA ALA A 14 33.82 26.27 -22.85
C ALA A 14 32.64 26.42 -21.89
N GLY A 15 31.44 26.51 -22.47
CA GLY A 15 30.19 26.47 -21.69
C GLY A 15 29.95 25.06 -21.17
N ALA A 16 30.19 24.83 -19.88
CA ALA A 16 29.81 23.61 -19.21
C ALA A 16 28.30 23.62 -18.94
N THR A 17 27.52 22.94 -19.80
CA THR A 17 26.10 22.71 -19.60
C THR A 17 25.94 21.65 -18.51
N VAL A 18 25.65 22.08 -17.28
CA VAL A 18 25.29 21.18 -16.18
C VAL A 18 23.85 20.68 -16.43
N ILE A 19 23.73 19.48 -17.00
CA ILE A 19 22.45 18.79 -17.12
C ILE A 19 22.11 18.22 -15.74
N CYS A 20 21.26 18.92 -15.01
CA CYS A 20 20.71 18.46 -13.75
C CYS A 20 19.67 17.36 -14.04
N PHE A 21 20.10 16.09 -14.04
CA PHE A 21 19.18 14.96 -14.07
C PHE A 21 18.41 14.94 -12.75
N LEU A 22 17.16 15.37 -12.78
CA LEU A 22 16.21 15.11 -11.71
C LEU A 22 15.90 13.60 -11.72
N ILE A 23 16.69 12.85 -10.98
CA ILE A 23 16.42 11.44 -10.70
C ILE A 23 15.22 11.43 -9.75
N SER A 24 14.01 11.28 -10.31
CA SER A 24 12.84 10.91 -9.53
C SER A 24 13.11 9.50 -8.97
N SER A 25 13.61 9.43 -7.74
CA SER A 25 13.81 8.16 -7.05
C SER A 25 12.44 7.55 -6.79
N LEU A 26 11.97 6.65 -7.67
CA LEU A 26 10.96 5.69 -7.29
C LEU A 26 11.57 4.88 -6.13
N HIS A 27 11.19 5.20 -4.89
CA HIS A 27 11.60 4.41 -3.75
C HIS A 27 10.84 3.08 -3.81
N ALA A 28 11.49 2.04 -4.28
CA ALA A 28 11.00 0.68 -4.09
C ALA A 28 10.84 0.43 -2.58
N ALA A 29 9.76 -0.27 -2.19
CA ALA A 29 9.55 -0.63 -0.80
C ALA A 29 10.76 -1.42 -0.27
N THR A 30 11.22 -1.09 0.94
CA THR A 30 12.32 -1.83 1.57
C THR A 30 11.90 -3.28 1.86
N ALA A 31 12.86 -4.18 2.06
CA ALA A 31 12.55 -5.57 2.42
C ALA A 31 11.67 -5.67 3.68
N GLU A 32 11.86 -4.77 4.63
CA GLU A 32 11.05 -4.73 5.85
C GLU A 32 9.63 -4.21 5.59
N GLN A 33 9.47 -3.20 4.75
CA GLN A 33 8.13 -2.74 4.32
C GLN A 33 7.38 -3.83 3.55
N GLN A 34 8.09 -4.59 2.70
CA GLN A 34 7.51 -5.75 2.00
C GLN A 34 7.07 -6.84 2.99
N ALA A 35 7.86 -7.10 4.04
CA ALA A 35 7.50 -8.05 5.08
C ALA A 35 6.23 -7.62 5.84
N VAL A 36 6.04 -6.32 6.11
CA VAL A 36 4.82 -5.76 6.72
C VAL A 36 3.63 -5.87 5.78
N LEU A 37 3.81 -5.67 4.47
CA LEU A 37 2.72 -5.77 3.48
C LEU A 37 2.32 -7.22 3.20
N ALA A 38 3.20 -8.19 3.42
CA ALA A 38 2.92 -9.60 3.12
C ALA A 38 1.65 -10.14 3.80
N PRO A 39 1.39 -9.95 5.12
CA PRO A 39 0.13 -10.38 5.74
C PRO A 39 -1.09 -9.65 5.21
N VAL A 40 -0.99 -8.38 4.79
CA VAL A 40 -2.09 -7.63 4.18
C VAL A 40 -2.47 -8.26 2.83
N MET A 41 -1.48 -8.54 1.98
CA MET A 41 -1.72 -9.21 0.70
C MET A 41 -2.25 -10.64 0.88
N ALA A 42 -1.76 -11.37 1.89
CA ALA A 42 -2.26 -12.72 2.22
C ALA A 42 -3.73 -12.69 2.67
N LEU A 43 -4.16 -11.66 3.40
CA LEU A 43 -5.56 -11.45 3.77
C LEU A 43 -6.43 -11.29 2.52
N PHE A 44 -6.04 -10.43 1.58
CA PHE A 44 -6.79 -10.20 0.33
C PHE A 44 -6.85 -11.46 -0.55
N ASP A 45 -5.75 -12.19 -0.65
CA ASP A 45 -5.72 -13.48 -1.36
C ASP A 45 -6.68 -14.52 -0.75
N GLY A 46 -6.74 -14.59 0.59
CA GLY A 46 -7.68 -15.42 1.32
C GLY A 46 -9.14 -15.02 1.07
N MET A 47 -9.42 -13.72 1.08
CA MET A 47 -10.74 -13.16 0.77
C MET A 47 -11.18 -13.49 -0.65
N ALA A 48 -10.31 -13.28 -1.64
CA ALA A 48 -10.60 -13.58 -3.04
C ALA A 48 -10.92 -15.08 -3.27
N LYS A 49 -10.26 -15.97 -2.54
CA LYS A 49 -10.50 -17.41 -2.57
C LYS A 49 -11.67 -17.87 -1.70
N ARG A 50 -12.22 -17.00 -0.86
CA ARG A 50 -13.20 -17.32 0.19
C ARG A 50 -12.73 -18.46 1.10
N ASP A 51 -11.44 -18.50 1.37
CA ASP A 51 -10.79 -19.49 2.22
C ASP A 51 -10.68 -18.93 3.65
N VAL A 52 -11.55 -19.42 4.53
CA VAL A 52 -11.63 -18.99 5.93
C VAL A 52 -10.29 -19.12 6.66
N GLU A 53 -9.57 -20.21 6.46
CA GLU A 53 -8.29 -20.45 7.13
C GLU A 53 -7.18 -19.54 6.55
N ALA A 54 -7.18 -19.32 5.24
CA ALA A 54 -6.25 -18.38 4.61
C ALA A 54 -6.51 -16.93 5.07
N ILE A 55 -7.80 -16.54 5.27
CA ILE A 55 -8.17 -15.23 5.83
C ILE A 55 -7.65 -15.09 7.28
N ARG A 56 -7.82 -16.11 8.12
CA ARG A 56 -7.41 -16.08 9.53
C ARG A 56 -5.90 -16.05 9.74
N LYS A 57 -5.17 -16.72 8.87
CA LYS A 57 -3.72 -16.95 9.03
C LYS A 57 -2.87 -15.68 9.25
N PRO A 58 -3.09 -14.55 8.54
CA PRO A 58 -2.36 -13.30 8.76
C PRO A 58 -2.89 -12.46 9.93
N LEU A 59 -3.99 -12.86 10.57
CA LEU A 59 -4.67 -12.09 11.60
C LEU A 59 -4.21 -12.53 13.00
N LEU A 60 -4.09 -11.56 13.91
CA LEU A 60 -3.87 -11.85 15.33
C LEU A 60 -5.17 -12.39 15.96
N THR A 61 -5.06 -13.51 16.66
CA THR A 61 -6.20 -14.06 17.41
C THR A 61 -6.75 -13.04 18.41
N GLY A 62 -8.06 -12.83 18.39
CA GLY A 62 -8.74 -11.84 19.23
C GLY A 62 -8.69 -10.40 18.71
N GLY A 63 -8.08 -10.19 17.52
CA GLY A 63 -8.09 -8.89 16.86
C GLY A 63 -9.47 -8.49 16.34
N THR A 64 -9.63 -7.22 16.02
CA THR A 64 -10.93 -6.64 15.62
C THR A 64 -10.78 -5.71 14.43
N MET A 65 -11.91 -5.47 13.77
CA MET A 65 -11.99 -4.43 12.73
C MET A 65 -13.18 -3.51 12.93
N VAL A 66 -13.03 -2.28 12.41
CA VAL A 66 -14.08 -1.26 12.38
C VAL A 66 -14.26 -0.81 10.94
N LEU A 67 -15.42 -1.10 10.37
CA LEU A 67 -15.78 -0.76 9.00
C LEU A 67 -16.71 0.47 9.02
N MET A 68 -16.27 1.58 8.43
CA MET A 68 -17.09 2.79 8.30
C MET A 68 -17.91 2.72 7.02
N ARG A 69 -19.23 2.70 7.16
CA ARG A 69 -20.18 2.71 6.03
C ARG A 69 -21.25 3.77 6.26
N ASP A 70 -21.40 4.70 5.33
CA ASP A 70 -22.39 5.81 5.43
C ASP A 70 -22.31 6.58 6.76
N GLY A 71 -21.07 6.85 7.23
CA GLY A 71 -20.82 7.55 8.47
C GLY A 71 -21.10 6.74 9.75
N LYS A 72 -21.40 5.45 9.63
CA LYS A 72 -21.68 4.56 10.77
C LYS A 72 -20.60 3.50 10.94
N PRO A 73 -20.04 3.32 12.14
CA PRO A 73 -19.09 2.25 12.42
C PRO A 73 -19.82 0.90 12.59
N THR A 74 -19.26 -0.13 11.98
CA THR A 74 -19.60 -1.52 12.26
C THR A 74 -18.34 -2.20 12.79
N GLN A 75 -18.38 -2.63 14.03
CA GLN A 75 -17.28 -3.36 14.66
C GLN A 75 -17.57 -4.86 14.63
N MET A 76 -16.52 -5.66 14.35
CA MET A 76 -16.59 -7.12 14.39
C MET A 76 -15.24 -7.72 14.77
N THR A 77 -15.25 -8.97 15.21
CA THR A 77 -14.04 -9.75 15.42
C THR A 77 -13.46 -10.21 14.07
N PHE A 78 -12.19 -10.57 14.05
CA PHE A 78 -11.58 -11.18 12.85
C PHE A 78 -12.18 -12.54 12.52
N GLU A 79 -12.62 -13.29 13.53
CA GLU A 79 -13.34 -14.56 13.36
C GLU A 79 -14.66 -14.36 12.62
N ASP A 80 -15.48 -13.41 13.08
CA ASP A 80 -16.76 -13.09 12.42
C ASP A 80 -16.56 -12.60 10.98
N PHE A 81 -15.51 -11.80 10.76
CA PHE A 81 -15.13 -11.33 9.42
C PHE A 81 -14.74 -12.51 8.50
N ALA A 82 -13.85 -13.38 8.97
CA ALA A 82 -13.38 -14.53 8.20
C ALA A 82 -14.54 -15.46 7.83
N ASP A 83 -15.43 -15.76 8.80
CA ASP A 83 -16.61 -16.57 8.58
C ASP A 83 -17.62 -15.93 7.61
N ARG A 84 -17.75 -14.61 7.66
CA ARG A 84 -18.64 -13.85 6.77
C ARG A 84 -18.13 -13.83 5.34
N VAL A 85 -16.84 -13.50 5.14
CA VAL A 85 -16.24 -13.36 3.81
C VAL A 85 -15.96 -14.72 3.17
N GLY A 86 -15.60 -15.71 3.99
CA GLY A 86 -15.34 -17.08 3.54
C GLY A 86 -16.58 -17.89 3.17
N ARG A 87 -17.80 -17.33 3.36
CA ARG A 87 -19.03 -18.02 2.91
C ARG A 87 -18.99 -18.27 1.41
N PRO A 88 -19.44 -19.46 0.96
CA PRO A 88 -19.58 -19.75 -0.45
C PRO A 88 -20.39 -18.66 -1.18
N GLY A 89 -19.92 -18.27 -2.35
CA GLY A 89 -20.59 -17.27 -3.18
C GLY A 89 -20.06 -17.35 -4.61
N THR A 90 -20.85 -16.90 -5.56
CA THR A 90 -20.52 -16.92 -6.99
C THR A 90 -19.84 -15.65 -7.47
N THR A 91 -20.01 -14.53 -6.74
CA THR A 91 -19.37 -13.25 -7.06
C THR A 91 -17.86 -13.36 -6.82
N HIS A 92 -17.06 -13.10 -7.83
CA HIS A 92 -15.63 -12.94 -7.66
C HIS A 92 -15.34 -11.61 -6.96
N ILE A 93 -14.64 -11.68 -5.83
CA ILE A 93 -14.24 -10.48 -5.07
C ILE A 93 -12.73 -10.31 -5.12
N GLU A 94 -12.28 -9.07 -5.20
CA GLU A 94 -10.87 -8.71 -5.19
C GLU A 94 -10.71 -7.36 -4.49
N GLU A 95 -9.66 -7.21 -3.69
CA GLU A 95 -9.28 -5.93 -3.11
C GLU A 95 -7.90 -5.52 -3.60
N ARG A 96 -7.78 -4.30 -4.05
CA ARG A 96 -6.53 -3.72 -4.57
C ARG A 96 -6.18 -2.48 -3.79
N ILE A 97 -4.97 -2.43 -3.28
CA ILE A 97 -4.43 -1.22 -2.62
C ILE A 97 -3.53 -0.45 -3.56
N HIS A 98 -3.50 0.88 -3.37
CA HIS A 98 -2.74 1.81 -4.18
C HIS A 98 -1.74 2.60 -3.32
N ALA A 99 -0.46 2.62 -3.72
CA ALA A 99 0.59 3.40 -3.08
C ALA A 99 0.53 3.38 -1.53
N PRO A 100 0.59 2.20 -0.88
CA PRO A 100 0.45 2.08 0.56
C PRO A 100 1.57 2.83 1.29
N LEU A 101 1.20 3.59 2.33
CA LEU A 101 2.15 4.22 3.24
C LEU A 101 2.42 3.27 4.40
N VAL A 102 3.65 2.81 4.53
CA VAL A 102 4.08 1.91 5.61
C VAL A 102 4.97 2.69 6.58
N ARG A 103 4.68 2.59 7.88
CA ARG A 103 5.54 3.08 8.97
C ARG A 103 5.81 1.94 9.93
N ILE A 104 7.06 1.83 10.35
CA ILE A 104 7.56 0.74 11.21
C ILE A 104 8.33 1.35 12.37
N ASP A 105 8.04 0.88 13.56
CA ASP A 105 8.81 1.14 14.77
C ASP A 105 8.98 -0.19 15.53
N HIS A 106 10.17 -0.80 15.43
CA HIS A 106 10.48 -2.10 16.02
C HIS A 106 9.46 -3.18 15.65
N ASP A 107 8.65 -3.62 16.59
CA ASP A 107 7.66 -4.69 16.43
C ASP A 107 6.23 -4.16 16.21
N LEU A 108 6.09 -2.87 15.91
CA LEU A 108 4.85 -2.20 15.57
C LEU A 108 4.94 -1.62 14.16
N ALA A 109 3.89 -1.81 13.39
CA ALA A 109 3.76 -1.18 12.08
C ALA A 109 2.34 -0.69 11.81
N VAL A 110 2.23 0.33 10.96
CA VAL A 110 0.96 0.78 10.37
C VAL A 110 1.06 0.79 8.87
N VAL A 111 -0.05 0.40 8.22
CA VAL A 111 -0.24 0.51 6.77
C VAL A 111 -1.48 1.35 6.51
N TRP A 112 -1.31 2.49 5.86
CA TRP A 112 -2.39 3.32 5.35
C TRP A 112 -2.47 3.11 3.85
N ALA A 113 -3.56 2.52 3.38
CA ALA A 113 -3.67 2.07 2.00
C ALA A 113 -5.01 2.50 1.38
N PRO A 114 -5.01 3.46 0.45
CA PRO A 114 -6.16 3.64 -0.44
C PRO A 114 -6.48 2.34 -1.16
N PHE A 115 -7.75 1.97 -1.24
CA PHE A 115 -8.18 0.72 -1.85
C PHE A 115 -9.36 0.88 -2.81
N GLU A 116 -9.49 -0.10 -3.69
CA GLU A 116 -10.67 -0.41 -4.48
C GLU A 116 -11.09 -1.85 -4.20
N PHE A 117 -12.35 -2.05 -3.86
CA PHE A 117 -12.95 -3.37 -3.76
C PHE A 117 -13.75 -3.66 -5.03
N LEU A 118 -13.45 -4.77 -5.69
CA LEU A 118 -14.07 -5.17 -6.93
C LEU A 118 -15.00 -6.37 -6.72
N ALA A 119 -16.15 -6.33 -7.40
CA ALA A 119 -17.08 -7.45 -7.52
C ALA A 119 -17.23 -7.77 -9.02
N ASP A 120 -16.90 -9.00 -9.41
CA ASP A 120 -16.91 -9.45 -10.81
C ASP A 120 -16.12 -8.52 -11.75
N GLY A 121 -14.95 -8.04 -11.27
CA GLY A 121 -14.04 -7.18 -12.00
C GLY A 121 -14.47 -5.71 -12.12
N LYS A 122 -15.57 -5.32 -11.47
CA LYS A 122 -16.06 -3.93 -11.43
C LYS A 122 -15.88 -3.35 -10.04
N VAL A 123 -15.45 -2.09 -9.94
CA VAL A 123 -15.33 -1.39 -8.67
C VAL A 123 -16.71 -1.28 -8.03
N ASP A 124 -16.87 -1.94 -6.86
CA ASP A 124 -18.09 -1.88 -6.05
C ASP A 124 -18.05 -0.73 -5.07
N HIS A 125 -16.91 -0.56 -4.38
CA HIS A 125 -16.63 0.57 -3.50
C HIS A 125 -15.13 0.79 -3.36
N CYS A 126 -14.77 1.91 -2.76
CA CYS A 126 -13.39 2.29 -2.52
C CYS A 126 -13.28 3.00 -1.16
N GLY A 127 -12.06 3.16 -0.70
CA GLY A 127 -11.83 3.81 0.57
C GLY A 127 -10.36 3.89 0.91
N THR A 128 -10.12 3.83 2.21
CA THR A 128 -8.78 3.72 2.76
C THR A 128 -8.81 2.73 3.91
N ASP A 129 -7.89 1.78 3.87
CA ASP A 129 -7.62 0.88 4.97
C ASP A 129 -6.53 1.43 5.87
N LEU A 130 -6.69 1.22 7.15
CA LEU A 130 -5.67 1.37 8.16
C LEU A 130 -5.47 0.02 8.85
N PHE A 131 -4.31 -0.61 8.60
CA PHE A 131 -3.89 -1.80 9.32
C PHE A 131 -2.92 -1.41 10.42
N ASN A 132 -3.13 -1.91 11.63
CA ASN A 132 -2.11 -1.95 12.66
C ASN A 132 -1.57 -3.37 12.74
N LEU A 133 -0.25 -3.50 12.67
CA LEU A 133 0.42 -4.80 12.70
C LEU A 133 1.40 -4.87 13.87
N ILE A 134 1.56 -6.07 14.40
CA ILE A 134 2.59 -6.39 15.38
C ILE A 134 3.46 -7.52 14.87
N ARG A 135 4.72 -7.52 15.28
CA ARG A 135 5.64 -8.63 15.02
C ARG A 135 5.76 -9.49 16.27
N THR A 136 5.43 -10.75 16.14
CA THR A 136 5.58 -11.76 17.20
C THR A 136 6.14 -13.05 16.58
N ASP A 137 7.07 -13.70 17.27
CA ASP A 137 7.77 -14.91 16.81
C ASP A 137 8.37 -14.74 15.39
N GLY A 138 8.92 -13.55 15.12
CA GLY A 138 9.53 -13.21 13.83
C GLY A 138 8.55 -13.00 12.67
N ARG A 139 7.24 -12.96 12.92
CA ARG A 139 6.19 -12.77 11.90
C ARG A 139 5.34 -11.54 12.18
N TRP A 140 5.02 -10.81 11.12
CA TRP A 140 4.03 -9.75 11.20
C TRP A 140 2.62 -10.33 11.14
N LEU A 141 1.76 -9.89 12.07
CA LEU A 141 0.33 -10.21 12.12
C LEU A 141 -0.48 -8.92 12.17
N ILE A 142 -1.63 -8.91 11.51
CA ILE A 142 -2.59 -7.80 11.56
C ILE A 142 -3.29 -7.87 12.92
N ALA A 143 -3.13 -6.82 13.73
CA ALA A 143 -3.73 -6.74 15.08
C ALA A 143 -5.09 -6.05 15.06
N THR A 144 -5.26 -5.00 14.27
CA THR A 144 -6.54 -4.32 14.03
C THR A 144 -6.63 -3.79 12.61
N VAL A 145 -7.87 -3.63 12.13
CA VAL A 145 -8.16 -2.96 10.86
C VAL A 145 -9.23 -1.90 11.10
N ALA A 146 -9.06 -0.74 10.49
CA ALA A 146 -10.15 0.21 10.31
C ALA A 146 -10.23 0.61 8.84
N ASP A 147 -11.42 0.72 8.29
CA ASP A 147 -11.59 1.17 6.92
C ASP A 147 -12.63 2.27 6.77
N THR A 148 -12.56 2.98 5.66
CA THR A 148 -13.65 3.80 5.16
C THR A 148 -14.19 3.20 3.86
N GLY A 149 -15.51 3.20 3.66
CA GLY A 149 -16.11 2.70 2.41
C GLY A 149 -17.07 3.72 1.80
N ARG A 150 -16.92 3.98 0.50
CA ARG A 150 -17.81 4.88 -0.28
C ARG A 150 -18.03 4.33 -1.68
N LYS A 151 -19.22 4.62 -2.25
CA LYS A 151 -19.56 4.22 -3.63
C LYS A 151 -19.02 5.18 -4.70
N ASN A 152 -18.81 6.45 -4.38
CA ASN A 152 -18.20 7.41 -5.28
C ASN A 152 -16.67 7.28 -5.27
N CYS A 153 -16.16 6.50 -6.21
CA CYS A 153 -14.73 6.23 -6.39
C CYS A 153 -14.12 7.13 -7.46
N MET A 154 -14.32 8.45 -7.35
CA MET A 154 -13.60 9.37 -8.22
C MET A 154 -12.14 9.39 -7.79
N VAL A 155 -11.26 9.03 -8.70
CA VAL A 155 -9.80 9.18 -8.53
C VAL A 155 -9.51 10.69 -8.58
N ASN A 156 -9.01 11.24 -7.47
CA ASN A 156 -8.41 12.59 -7.47
C ASN A 156 -6.98 12.48 -7.99
#